data_4bb34476a3e5925b58a8ca86252e1179
#
_entry.id   4bb34476a3e5925b58a8ca86252e1179
#
_cell.length_a   1.000
_cell.length_b   1.000
_cell.length_c   1.000
_cell.angle_alpha   90.00
_cell.angle_beta   90.00
_cell.angle_gamma   90.00
#
_symmetry.space_group_name_H-M   'P 1'
#
loop_
_entity.id
_entity.type
_entity.pdbx_description
1 polymer ?
#
loop_
_entity_poly.entity_id
_entity_poly.type
_entity_poly.pdbx_seq_one_letter_code
_entity_poly.pdbx_strand_id
1 'polypeptide(L)'
;MMAWVGLLTPVHLSMATVLVAVVLGVEIERRDDECAHLNNTTFRQRHQLQVQYLLLTRANADCPRLFSQGDPVNHTQQATPFNCSRTTKLIVHGYRAMGSRPSWVEELARALLRAEDSNVLVVDWVFGASFAYNLVLENYKEVAVQVSTLINKLQDQGCKLESFHLIGVSLGAHVAGFIGTIFQGKIGRITGLDPAGPMFKRANLFDRLDPSDALFVEAIHTDSDYFGISIPVGHVDFFLNGGMDQVGCTRSNFDSVLVYFPVYGYVICDHMRALYVYISVLNGSCPLTGIPCSDYEEFLQGRCLSCNGPCPTIGLLKNSGITAAPLPTEQKFFLLTTSEPPYCANQVLLEVRVRRMEKRGELEATMRTDSLTTNHKFILDTESVVYRRVLVLPSPLCEVDSIQLKSTGLRFYRQGDIHVESVCITPIPAARPEEAMCVNNIDVRRGTPWSHDYVQVCEDY
;
A
#
# COMPACT_ATOMS: atom_id res chain seq x y z
N MET A 1 -48.51 -63.45 -17.26
CA MET A 1 -48.41 -62.78 -15.96
C MET A 1 -47.00 -62.27 -15.82
N MET A 2 -46.79 -60.98 -16.05
CA MET A 2 -45.46 -60.31 -15.93
C MET A 2 -45.41 -59.65 -14.55
N ALA A 3 -44.38 -59.98 -13.77
CA ALA A 3 -44.09 -59.34 -12.51
C ALA A 3 -43.13 -58.18 -12.72
N TRP A 4 -43.53 -57.00 -12.29
CA TRP A 4 -42.69 -55.78 -12.29
C TRP A 4 -41.79 -55.81 -11.03
N VAL A 5 -40.49 -55.86 -11.23
CA VAL A 5 -39.50 -55.60 -10.17
C VAL A 5 -39.08 -54.12 -10.29
N GLY A 6 -39.51 -53.29 -9.35
CA GLY A 6 -39.16 -51.88 -9.26
C GLY A 6 -37.71 -51.73 -8.75
N LEU A 7 -36.87 -51.11 -9.56
CA LEU A 7 -35.54 -50.62 -9.17
C LEU A 7 -35.69 -49.41 -8.23
N LEU A 8 -35.37 -49.57 -6.98
CA LEU A 8 -35.18 -48.48 -6.02
C LEU A 8 -33.91 -47.73 -6.38
N THR A 9 -34.04 -46.46 -6.69
CA THR A 9 -32.90 -45.58 -7.02
C THR A 9 -32.03 -45.24 -5.80
N PRO A 10 -30.74 -44.99 -5.94
CA PRO A 10 -29.80 -44.75 -4.81
C PRO A 10 -30.15 -43.53 -3.94
N VAL A 11 -31.07 -42.67 -4.37
CA VAL A 11 -31.53 -41.51 -3.60
C VAL A 11 -32.34 -41.88 -2.36
N HIS A 12 -33.07 -42.99 -2.41
CA HIS A 12 -33.88 -43.44 -1.26
C HIS A 12 -33.04 -44.11 -0.17
N LEU A 13 -31.87 -44.67 -0.50
CA LEU A 13 -30.96 -45.24 0.51
C LEU A 13 -30.26 -44.16 1.34
N SER A 14 -29.96 -43.00 0.73
CA SER A 14 -29.34 -41.87 1.41
C SER A 14 -30.25 -41.21 2.46
N MET A 15 -31.57 -41.09 2.18
CA MET A 15 -32.52 -40.51 3.12
C MET A 15 -32.81 -41.46 4.31
N ALA A 16 -32.84 -42.75 4.08
CA ALA A 16 -33.08 -43.71 5.16
C ALA A 16 -31.92 -43.80 6.16
N THR A 17 -30.68 -43.68 5.68
CA THR A 17 -29.48 -43.63 6.53
C THR A 17 -29.38 -42.35 7.37
N VAL A 18 -29.78 -41.21 6.83
CA VAL A 18 -29.81 -39.92 7.56
C VAL A 18 -30.92 -39.96 8.65
N LEU A 19 -32.10 -40.52 8.36
CA LEU A 19 -33.17 -40.64 9.35
C LEU A 19 -32.83 -41.61 10.51
N VAL A 20 -32.13 -42.70 10.24
CA VAL A 20 -31.69 -43.64 11.26
C VAL A 20 -30.61 -43.04 12.18
N ALA A 21 -29.73 -42.20 11.63
CA ALA A 21 -28.71 -41.49 12.44
C ALA A 21 -29.35 -40.49 13.43
N VAL A 22 -30.42 -39.81 13.02
CA VAL A 22 -31.16 -38.85 13.88
C VAL A 22 -31.94 -39.54 14.99
N VAL A 23 -32.45 -40.78 14.76
CA VAL A 23 -33.22 -41.53 15.76
C VAL A 23 -32.31 -42.24 16.78
N LEU A 24 -31.06 -42.53 16.43
CA LEU A 24 -30.11 -43.21 17.31
C LEU A 24 -29.25 -42.26 18.17
N GLY A 25 -29.49 -40.96 18.12
CA GLY A 25 -28.74 -40.00 18.94
C GLY A 25 -27.22 -40.00 18.64
N VAL A 26 -26.81 -40.45 17.46
CA VAL A 26 -25.45 -40.29 17.02
C VAL A 26 -25.30 -38.81 16.65
N GLU A 27 -24.71 -38.02 17.53
CA GLU A 27 -24.17 -36.75 17.20
C GLU A 27 -23.18 -36.99 16.05
N ILE A 28 -23.56 -36.57 14.83
CA ILE A 28 -22.60 -36.43 13.75
C ILE A 28 -21.69 -35.31 14.24
N GLU A 29 -20.52 -35.68 14.78
CA GLU A 29 -19.43 -34.73 14.98
C GLU A 29 -19.32 -33.90 13.67
N ARG A 30 -19.72 -32.65 13.74
CA ARG A 30 -19.41 -31.72 12.66
C ARG A 30 -17.90 -31.78 12.51
N ARG A 31 -17.44 -32.24 11.36
CA ARG A 31 -16.03 -32.06 11.02
C ARG A 31 -15.71 -30.58 11.19
N ASP A 32 -14.87 -30.27 12.18
CA ASP A 32 -14.31 -28.95 12.44
C ASP A 32 -13.36 -28.46 11.33
N ASP A 33 -13.51 -28.93 10.09
CA ASP A 33 -12.65 -28.67 8.95
C ASP A 33 -13.24 -27.65 7.97
N GLU A 34 -14.35 -26.98 8.29
CA GLU A 34 -14.87 -25.94 7.41
C GLU A 34 -14.12 -24.63 7.66
N CYS A 35 -13.38 -24.17 6.62
CA CYS A 35 -12.62 -22.93 6.70
C CYS A 35 -13.54 -21.75 7.01
N ALA A 36 -13.17 -20.96 8.00
CA ALA A 36 -13.91 -19.76 8.35
C ALA A 36 -13.67 -18.66 7.32
N HIS A 37 -14.68 -17.87 7.02
CA HIS A 37 -14.61 -16.74 6.11
C HIS A 37 -15.16 -15.49 6.78
N LEU A 38 -14.70 -14.32 6.33
CA LEU A 38 -15.28 -13.05 6.72
C LEU A 38 -16.79 -13.05 6.45
N ASN A 39 -17.57 -12.56 7.40
CA ASN A 39 -19.01 -12.53 7.28
C ASN A 39 -19.46 -11.60 6.14
N ASN A 40 -20.35 -12.12 5.28
CA ASN A 40 -21.19 -11.25 4.48
C ASN A 40 -22.35 -10.79 5.35
N THR A 41 -22.49 -9.50 5.59
CA THR A 41 -23.67 -8.99 6.27
C THR A 41 -24.88 -9.12 5.34
N THR A 42 -25.61 -10.22 5.47
CA THR A 42 -27.03 -10.19 5.15
C THR A 42 -27.67 -9.34 6.25
N PHE A 43 -28.47 -8.32 5.88
CA PHE A 43 -29.14 -7.39 6.78
C PHE A 43 -30.07 -8.12 7.77
N ARG A 44 -29.51 -8.90 8.69
CA ARG A 44 -30.20 -9.43 9.83
C ARG A 44 -30.10 -8.42 10.96
N GLN A 45 -31.23 -7.89 11.38
CA GLN A 45 -31.38 -7.00 12.54
C GLN A 45 -30.71 -7.65 13.76
N ARG A 46 -29.47 -7.29 14.03
CA ARG A 46 -28.80 -7.51 15.31
C ARG A 46 -28.34 -6.16 15.82
N HIS A 47 -28.78 -5.80 16.99
CA HIS A 47 -28.53 -4.50 17.63
C HIS A 47 -27.16 -4.39 18.33
N GLN A 48 -26.26 -5.38 18.18
CA GLN A 48 -24.95 -5.38 18.82
C GLN A 48 -23.83 -5.51 17.82
N LEU A 49 -22.80 -4.70 18.00
CA LEU A 49 -21.52 -4.83 17.32
C LEU A 49 -20.95 -6.24 17.54
N GLN A 50 -20.60 -6.92 16.46
CA GLN A 50 -19.94 -8.22 16.50
C GLN A 50 -18.56 -8.09 15.90
N VAL A 51 -17.54 -8.47 16.67
CA VAL A 51 -16.16 -8.59 16.22
C VAL A 51 -15.77 -10.06 16.30
N GLN A 52 -15.32 -10.61 15.17
CA GLN A 52 -14.80 -11.97 15.09
C GLN A 52 -13.33 -11.93 14.68
N TYR A 53 -12.60 -12.96 15.03
CA TYR A 53 -11.19 -13.08 14.72
C TYR A 53 -10.95 -14.34 13.89
N LEU A 54 -10.22 -14.20 12.77
CA LEU A 54 -9.82 -15.32 11.95
C LEU A 54 -8.30 -15.49 12.07
N LEU A 55 -7.84 -16.66 12.50
CA LEU A 55 -6.44 -16.98 12.63
C LEU A 55 -5.92 -17.72 11.39
N LEU A 56 -4.83 -17.19 10.85
CA LEU A 56 -4.02 -17.82 9.83
C LEU A 56 -2.56 -17.93 10.32
N THR A 57 -1.93 -19.02 9.97
CA THR A 57 -0.49 -19.28 10.15
C THR A 57 0.00 -20.01 8.90
N ARG A 58 1.30 -20.26 8.77
CA ARG A 58 1.79 -21.09 7.66
C ARG A 58 1.18 -22.50 7.63
N ALA A 59 0.72 -23.01 8.77
CA ALA A 59 0.09 -24.33 8.86
C ALA A 59 -1.35 -24.37 8.31
N ASN A 60 -2.03 -23.22 8.25
CA ASN A 60 -3.43 -23.11 7.78
C ASN A 60 -3.66 -21.89 6.89
N ALA A 61 -2.69 -21.54 6.06
CA ALA A 61 -2.69 -20.31 5.23
C ALA A 61 -3.89 -20.23 4.25
N ASP A 62 -4.39 -21.36 3.80
CA ASP A 62 -5.53 -21.46 2.87
C ASP A 62 -6.86 -21.77 3.57
N CYS A 63 -6.85 -22.01 4.88
CA CYS A 63 -8.03 -22.33 5.66
C CYS A 63 -8.06 -21.56 6.99
N PRO A 64 -8.50 -20.29 6.99
CA PRO A 64 -8.65 -19.51 8.21
C PRO A 64 -9.52 -20.22 9.23
N ARG A 65 -9.16 -20.13 10.52
CA ARG A 65 -9.94 -20.68 11.63
C ARG A 65 -10.49 -19.56 12.49
N LEU A 66 -11.71 -19.73 12.98
CA LEU A 66 -12.24 -18.85 14.01
C LEU A 66 -11.32 -18.93 15.23
N PHE A 67 -10.96 -17.77 15.76
CA PHE A 67 -10.14 -17.63 16.95
C PHE A 67 -10.96 -16.94 18.03
N SER A 68 -11.19 -17.64 19.14
CA SER A 68 -11.96 -17.09 20.25
C SER A 68 -11.06 -16.65 21.39
N GLN A 69 -11.55 -15.73 22.22
CA GLN A 69 -10.83 -15.24 23.38
C GLN A 69 -10.58 -16.34 24.46
N GLY A 70 -11.20 -17.50 24.33
CA GLY A 70 -11.04 -18.64 25.23
C GLY A 70 -10.14 -19.73 24.68
N ASP A 71 -9.66 -19.62 23.45
CA ASP A 71 -8.82 -20.63 22.84
C ASP A 71 -7.47 -20.68 23.54
N PRO A 72 -6.99 -21.86 23.94
CA PRO A 72 -5.70 -21.96 24.59
C PRO A 72 -4.59 -21.63 23.60
N VAL A 73 -3.76 -20.66 23.94
CA VAL A 73 -2.50 -20.43 23.26
C VAL A 73 -1.54 -21.51 23.76
N ASN A 74 -1.19 -22.43 22.90
CA ASN A 74 -0.45 -23.61 23.36
C ASN A 74 1.05 -23.51 23.09
N HIS A 75 1.83 -23.73 24.15
CA HIS A 75 3.25 -24.08 24.08
C HIS A 75 3.45 -25.56 23.72
N THR A 76 2.38 -26.37 23.62
CA THR A 76 2.42 -27.82 23.33
C THR A 76 1.47 -28.15 22.18
N GLN A 77 1.97 -28.46 21.10
CA GLN A 77 1.65 -29.10 19.80
C GLN A 77 0.21 -29.55 19.43
N GLN A 78 -0.87 -29.36 20.16
CA GLN A 78 -2.10 -30.09 19.83
C GLN A 78 -3.43 -29.33 19.69
N ALA A 79 -3.57 -28.04 19.99
CA ALA A 79 -4.89 -27.40 19.92
C ALA A 79 -5.02 -26.16 19.03
N THR A 80 -4.05 -25.23 19.03
CA THR A 80 -4.12 -24.07 18.12
C THR A 80 -2.76 -23.79 17.46
N PRO A 81 -2.73 -23.37 16.18
CA PRO A 81 -1.48 -23.01 15.52
C PRO A 81 -0.89 -21.70 15.99
N PHE A 82 -1.51 -21.00 16.94
CA PHE A 82 -1.05 -19.71 17.47
C PHE A 82 0.18 -19.86 18.38
N ASN A 83 1.20 -19.04 18.19
CA ASN A 83 2.46 -19.09 18.95
C ASN A 83 2.91 -17.71 19.39
N CYS A 84 2.94 -17.42 20.71
CA CYS A 84 3.37 -16.13 21.28
C CYS A 84 4.84 -15.77 21.03
N SER A 85 5.69 -16.72 20.66
CA SER A 85 7.09 -16.42 20.32
C SER A 85 7.25 -15.80 18.92
N ARG A 86 6.19 -15.85 18.09
CA ARG A 86 6.16 -15.24 16.77
C ARG A 86 5.54 -13.84 16.82
N THR A 87 5.86 -13.02 15.85
CA THR A 87 5.15 -11.75 15.61
C THR A 87 3.67 -12.05 15.34
N THR A 88 2.78 -11.26 15.95
CA THR A 88 1.34 -11.36 15.73
C THR A 88 0.88 -10.14 14.92
N LYS A 89 0.43 -10.36 13.70
CA LYS A 89 -0.03 -9.32 12.78
C LYS A 89 -1.56 -9.27 12.79
N LEU A 90 -2.14 -8.11 13.12
CA LEU A 90 -3.59 -7.91 13.12
C LEU A 90 -3.97 -7.09 11.88
N ILE A 91 -4.80 -7.64 11.00
CA ILE A 91 -5.36 -6.94 9.85
C ILE A 91 -6.71 -6.35 10.27
N VAL A 92 -6.83 -5.02 10.23
CA VAL A 92 -8.06 -4.29 10.55
C VAL A 92 -8.56 -3.57 9.31
N HIS A 93 -9.68 -4.05 8.74
CA HIS A 93 -10.27 -3.42 7.57
C HIS A 93 -11.01 -2.13 7.92
N GLY A 94 -11.27 -1.30 6.93
CA GLY A 94 -11.98 -0.02 7.05
C GLY A 94 -13.48 -0.12 6.81
N TYR A 95 -14.07 1.03 6.45
CA TYR A 95 -15.48 1.16 6.10
C TYR A 95 -15.88 0.25 4.94
N ARG A 96 -17.04 -0.38 5.07
CA ARG A 96 -17.59 -1.35 4.10
C ARG A 96 -19.00 -0.94 3.68
N ALA A 97 -19.09 0.00 2.76
CA ALA A 97 -20.36 0.38 2.20
C ALA A 97 -21.15 -0.87 1.76
N MET A 98 -22.41 -0.96 2.13
CA MET A 98 -23.32 -2.08 1.79
C MET A 98 -22.90 -3.46 2.34
N GLY A 99 -22.00 -3.54 3.33
CA GLY A 99 -21.62 -4.80 3.98
C GLY A 99 -20.83 -5.77 3.12
N SER A 100 -20.15 -5.27 2.09
CA SER A 100 -19.34 -6.11 1.20
C SER A 100 -18.12 -6.71 1.93
N ARG A 101 -17.89 -8.00 1.72
CA ARG A 101 -16.69 -8.69 2.20
C ARG A 101 -15.42 -8.09 1.57
N PRO A 102 -14.38 -7.74 2.34
CA PRO A 102 -13.12 -7.26 1.77
C PRO A 102 -12.30 -8.42 1.18
N SER A 103 -12.40 -8.64 -0.14
CA SER A 103 -11.75 -9.76 -0.86
C SER A 103 -10.22 -9.77 -0.73
N TRP A 104 -9.60 -8.60 -0.56
CA TRP A 104 -8.15 -8.43 -0.46
C TRP A 104 -7.52 -8.96 0.84
N VAL A 105 -8.33 -9.21 1.87
CA VAL A 105 -7.83 -9.62 3.20
C VAL A 105 -7.08 -10.94 3.13
N GLU A 106 -7.57 -11.91 2.38
CA GLU A 106 -6.91 -13.20 2.21
C GLU A 106 -5.58 -13.07 1.47
N GLU A 107 -5.52 -12.20 0.47
CA GLU A 107 -4.29 -11.92 -0.28
C GLU A 107 -3.22 -11.29 0.61
N LEU A 108 -3.60 -10.26 1.40
CA LEU A 108 -2.70 -9.62 2.37
C LEU A 108 -2.20 -10.62 3.42
N ALA A 109 -3.10 -11.44 3.98
CA ALA A 109 -2.73 -12.43 4.99
C ALA A 109 -1.72 -13.45 4.44
N ARG A 110 -1.94 -13.96 3.22
CA ARG A 110 -0.99 -14.87 2.57
C ARG A 110 0.35 -14.18 2.25
N ALA A 111 0.33 -12.93 1.81
CA ALA A 111 1.56 -12.16 1.55
C ALA A 111 2.39 -11.99 2.83
N LEU A 112 1.75 -11.65 3.94
CA LEU A 112 2.39 -11.55 5.26
C LEU A 112 3.01 -12.89 5.72
N LEU A 113 2.29 -14.00 5.55
CA LEU A 113 2.78 -15.34 5.92
C LEU A 113 3.93 -15.83 5.03
N ARG A 114 3.95 -15.45 3.75
CA ARG A 114 5.10 -15.71 2.87
C ARG A 114 6.32 -14.94 3.34
N ALA A 115 6.15 -13.64 3.61
CA ALA A 115 7.24 -12.76 4.01
C ALA A 115 7.83 -13.11 5.39
N GLU A 116 7.00 -13.53 6.36
CA GLU A 116 7.45 -13.83 7.72
C GLU A 116 6.63 -14.97 8.34
N ASP A 117 7.29 -15.87 9.09
CA ASP A 117 6.59 -16.88 9.89
C ASP A 117 5.95 -16.22 11.13
N SER A 118 4.68 -15.91 11.05
CA SER A 118 3.93 -15.11 12.01
C SER A 118 2.54 -15.70 12.28
N ASN A 119 1.88 -15.20 13.32
CA ASN A 119 0.44 -15.34 13.46
C ASN A 119 -0.22 -14.18 12.72
N VAL A 120 -1.23 -14.44 11.91
CA VAL A 120 -2.04 -13.41 11.28
C VAL A 120 -3.46 -13.53 11.84
N LEU A 121 -3.94 -12.49 12.48
CA LEU A 121 -5.29 -12.36 12.98
C LEU A 121 -6.05 -11.33 12.13
N VAL A 122 -7.11 -11.77 11.49
CA VAL A 122 -8.02 -10.87 10.78
C VAL A 122 -9.14 -10.45 11.72
N VAL A 123 -9.30 -9.14 11.88
CA VAL A 123 -10.39 -8.56 12.67
C VAL A 123 -11.59 -8.36 11.76
N ASP A 124 -12.58 -9.24 11.86
CA ASP A 124 -13.84 -9.14 11.13
C ASP A 124 -14.85 -8.32 11.95
N TRP A 125 -15.08 -7.10 11.53
CA TRP A 125 -16.10 -6.23 12.08
C TRP A 125 -17.00 -5.65 10.97
N VAL A 126 -17.13 -6.40 9.85
CA VAL A 126 -17.89 -5.98 8.65
C VAL A 126 -19.29 -5.50 9.03
N PHE A 127 -19.96 -6.14 9.95
CA PHE A 127 -21.26 -5.68 10.43
C PHE A 127 -21.21 -4.25 10.98
N GLY A 128 -20.27 -3.94 11.89
CA GLY A 128 -20.09 -2.60 12.46
C GLY A 128 -19.57 -1.56 11.48
N ALA A 129 -18.93 -2.00 10.39
CA ALA A 129 -18.33 -1.15 9.36
C ALA A 129 -19.27 -0.82 8.20
N SER A 130 -20.55 -1.25 8.21
CA SER A 130 -21.39 -1.35 7.01
C SER A 130 -22.58 -0.40 6.95
N PHE A 131 -22.70 0.54 7.85
CA PHE A 131 -23.83 1.51 7.87
C PHE A 131 -23.42 2.86 7.28
N ALA A 132 -24.27 3.86 7.47
CA ALA A 132 -23.88 5.23 7.17
C ALA A 132 -22.59 5.61 7.91
N TYR A 133 -21.67 6.29 7.25
CA TYR A 133 -20.31 6.50 7.75
C TYR A 133 -20.27 7.12 9.17
N ASN A 134 -21.18 8.07 9.46
CA ASN A 134 -21.30 8.65 10.81
C ASN A 134 -21.63 7.63 11.90
N LEU A 135 -22.43 6.59 11.58
CA LEU A 135 -22.75 5.51 12.51
C LEU A 135 -21.57 4.54 12.68
N VAL A 136 -20.83 4.32 11.61
CA VAL A 136 -19.60 3.50 11.67
C VAL A 136 -18.54 4.15 12.55
N LEU A 137 -18.47 5.48 12.55
CA LEU A 137 -17.59 6.24 13.45
C LEU A 137 -17.96 6.13 14.95
N GLU A 138 -19.16 5.72 15.29
CA GLU A 138 -19.52 5.39 16.67
C GLU A 138 -18.96 4.03 17.09
N ASN A 139 -18.76 3.13 16.13
CA ASN A 139 -18.34 1.76 16.38
C ASN A 139 -16.82 1.57 16.47
N TYR A 140 -16.00 2.40 15.80
CA TYR A 140 -14.56 2.11 15.65
C TYR A 140 -13.81 2.03 16.98
N LYS A 141 -14.18 2.84 17.97
CA LYS A 141 -13.60 2.78 19.33
C LYS A 141 -13.98 1.52 20.07
N GLU A 142 -15.24 1.10 19.93
CA GLU A 142 -15.71 -0.15 20.55
C GLU A 142 -15.00 -1.36 19.95
N VAL A 143 -14.78 -1.38 18.62
CA VAL A 143 -13.94 -2.39 17.96
C VAL A 143 -12.54 -2.41 18.56
N ALA A 144 -11.92 -1.25 18.74
CA ALA A 144 -10.60 -1.14 19.33
C ALA A 144 -10.55 -1.67 20.77
N VAL A 145 -11.58 -1.41 21.58
CA VAL A 145 -11.70 -1.96 22.95
C VAL A 145 -11.81 -3.48 22.93
N GLN A 146 -12.61 -4.05 22.03
CA GLN A 146 -12.76 -5.51 21.92
C GLN A 146 -11.46 -6.17 21.45
N VAL A 147 -10.74 -5.59 20.49
CA VAL A 147 -9.42 -6.07 20.05
C VAL A 147 -8.40 -5.93 21.19
N SER A 148 -8.42 -4.82 21.92
CA SER A 148 -7.53 -4.64 23.09
C SER A 148 -7.77 -5.70 24.18
N THR A 149 -9.04 -6.10 24.38
CA THR A 149 -9.38 -7.20 25.29
C THR A 149 -8.76 -8.52 24.84
N LEU A 150 -8.75 -8.80 23.52
CA LEU A 150 -8.06 -9.98 23.00
C LEU A 150 -6.54 -9.89 23.22
N ILE A 151 -5.92 -8.73 22.91
CA ILE A 151 -4.47 -8.52 23.11
C ILE A 151 -4.08 -8.71 24.59
N ASN A 152 -4.87 -8.16 25.53
CA ASN A 152 -4.61 -8.38 26.97
C ASN A 152 -4.61 -9.87 27.34
N LYS A 153 -5.58 -10.64 26.85
CA LYS A 153 -5.63 -12.09 27.09
C LYS A 153 -4.43 -12.82 26.49
N LEU A 154 -3.96 -12.42 25.32
CA LEU A 154 -2.75 -12.96 24.73
C LEU A 154 -1.50 -12.60 25.54
N GLN A 155 -1.45 -11.38 26.13
CA GLN A 155 -0.40 -11.00 27.07
C GLN A 155 -0.41 -11.89 28.33
N ASP A 156 -1.58 -12.14 28.91
CA ASP A 156 -1.72 -13.04 30.07
C ASP A 156 -1.20 -14.46 29.75
N GLN A 157 -1.22 -14.84 28.48
CA GLN A 157 -0.68 -16.11 27.99
C GLN A 157 0.81 -16.02 27.56
N GLY A 158 1.48 -14.90 27.82
CA GLY A 158 2.93 -14.71 27.60
C GLY A 158 3.33 -14.01 26.31
N CYS A 159 2.39 -13.52 25.49
CA CYS A 159 2.74 -12.71 24.33
C CYS A 159 3.20 -11.32 24.76
N LYS A 160 4.20 -10.77 24.05
CA LYS A 160 4.75 -9.42 24.34
C LYS A 160 4.08 -8.38 23.48
N LEU A 161 3.78 -7.19 24.02
CA LEU A 161 3.19 -6.07 23.25
C LEU A 161 4.04 -5.66 22.06
N GLU A 162 5.36 -5.69 22.22
CA GLU A 162 6.31 -5.34 21.17
C GLU A 162 6.28 -6.33 19.98
N SER A 163 5.70 -7.52 20.16
CA SER A 163 5.53 -8.51 19.09
C SER A 163 4.27 -8.30 18.26
N PHE A 164 3.40 -7.36 18.64
CA PHE A 164 2.20 -7.05 17.84
C PHE A 164 2.49 -6.01 16.77
N HIS A 165 2.01 -6.31 15.56
CA HIS A 165 2.01 -5.41 14.42
C HIS A 165 0.57 -5.23 13.91
N LEU A 166 0.00 -4.05 14.10
CA LEU A 166 -1.34 -3.72 13.64
C LEU A 166 -1.26 -3.14 12.22
N ILE A 167 -2.04 -3.69 11.29
CA ILE A 167 -2.09 -3.25 9.90
C ILE A 167 -3.52 -2.80 9.62
N GLY A 168 -3.74 -1.49 9.60
CA GLY A 168 -5.05 -0.89 9.43
C GLY A 168 -5.23 -0.28 8.04
N VAL A 169 -6.34 -0.58 7.38
CA VAL A 169 -6.69 -0.01 6.07
C VAL A 169 -7.78 1.04 6.27
N SER A 170 -7.57 2.26 5.74
CA SER A 170 -8.57 3.32 5.82
C SER A 170 -8.98 3.63 7.27
N LEU A 171 -10.26 3.53 7.62
CA LEU A 171 -10.74 3.66 9.00
C LEU A 171 -10.09 2.65 9.97
N GLY A 172 -9.70 1.47 9.48
CA GLY A 172 -8.98 0.47 10.27
C GLY A 172 -7.63 0.97 10.81
N ALA A 173 -7.01 1.95 10.15
CA ALA A 173 -5.79 2.58 10.65
C ALA A 173 -6.04 3.37 11.94
N HIS A 174 -7.18 4.05 12.05
CA HIS A 174 -7.57 4.75 13.28
C HIS A 174 -8.04 3.81 14.38
N VAL A 175 -8.66 2.67 14.02
CA VAL A 175 -8.89 1.57 15.00
C VAL A 175 -7.56 1.09 15.58
N ALA A 176 -6.56 0.87 14.73
CA ALA A 176 -5.22 0.47 15.17
C ALA A 176 -4.54 1.53 16.05
N GLY A 177 -4.66 2.81 15.69
CA GLY A 177 -4.18 3.93 16.51
C GLY A 177 -4.84 3.94 17.89
N PHE A 178 -6.17 3.84 17.95
CA PHE A 178 -6.87 3.83 19.24
C PHE A 178 -6.51 2.62 20.11
N ILE A 179 -6.23 1.44 19.52
CA ILE A 179 -5.63 0.31 20.23
C ILE A 179 -4.27 0.72 20.81
N GLY A 180 -3.43 1.37 20.00
CA GLY A 180 -2.12 1.87 20.43
C GLY A 180 -2.22 2.83 21.63
N THR A 181 -3.15 3.77 21.58
CA THR A 181 -3.47 4.69 22.69
C THR A 181 -3.85 3.91 23.97
N ILE A 182 -4.71 2.88 23.88
CA ILE A 182 -5.08 2.04 25.04
C ILE A 182 -3.85 1.38 25.66
N PHE A 183 -2.91 0.92 24.86
CA PHE A 183 -1.65 0.32 25.30
C PHE A 183 -0.52 1.33 25.55
N GLN A 184 -0.81 2.64 25.54
CA GLN A 184 0.15 3.72 25.85
C GLN A 184 1.40 3.65 24.96
N GLY A 185 1.24 3.39 23.67
CA GLY A 185 2.33 3.33 22.70
C GLY A 185 3.25 2.11 22.81
N LYS A 186 2.89 1.08 23.58
CA LYS A 186 3.73 -0.11 23.78
C LYS A 186 3.56 -1.19 22.72
N ILE A 187 2.63 -1.03 21.80
CA ILE A 187 2.49 -1.90 20.62
C ILE A 187 3.75 -1.78 19.76
N GLY A 188 4.25 -2.90 19.23
CA GLY A 188 5.52 -2.90 18.49
C GLY A 188 5.47 -2.07 17.22
N ARG A 189 4.41 -2.21 16.40
CA ARG A 189 4.28 -1.50 15.13
C ARG A 189 2.84 -1.26 14.73
N ILE A 190 2.58 -0.13 14.09
CA ILE A 190 1.33 0.13 13.36
C ILE A 190 1.69 0.55 11.93
N THR A 191 1.03 -0.07 10.95
CA THR A 191 1.07 0.33 9.53
C THR A 191 -0.32 0.80 9.11
N GLY A 192 -0.46 2.09 8.78
CA GLY A 192 -1.67 2.68 8.24
C GLY A 192 -1.63 2.68 6.71
N LEU A 193 -2.55 1.96 6.06
CA LEU A 193 -2.69 1.91 4.60
C LEU A 193 -3.80 2.87 4.18
N ASP A 194 -3.42 4.01 3.67
CA ASP A 194 -4.23 5.18 3.36
C ASP A 194 -5.25 5.51 4.47
N PRO A 195 -4.78 5.94 5.65
CA PRO A 195 -5.63 6.21 6.79
C PRO A 195 -6.76 7.17 6.42
N ALA A 196 -7.99 6.94 6.93
CA ALA A 196 -9.16 7.71 6.55
C ALA A 196 -9.03 9.21 6.86
N GLY A 197 -9.39 10.07 5.89
CA GLY A 197 -9.35 11.54 6.04
C GLY A 197 -10.62 12.15 6.64
N PRO A 198 -11.82 11.78 6.15
CA PRO A 198 -13.06 12.37 6.62
C PRO A 198 -13.25 12.19 8.12
N MET A 199 -13.47 13.29 8.83
CA MET A 199 -13.58 13.43 10.29
C MET A 199 -12.26 13.29 11.08
N PHE A 200 -11.16 12.82 10.48
CA PHE A 200 -9.89 12.61 11.18
C PHE A 200 -8.84 13.70 10.91
N LYS A 201 -8.93 14.44 9.81
CA LYS A 201 -7.99 15.54 9.48
C LYS A 201 -7.85 16.60 10.58
N ARG A 202 -8.91 16.79 11.40
CA ARG A 202 -8.95 17.75 12.51
C ARG A 202 -9.23 17.09 13.87
N ALA A 203 -9.21 15.77 13.93
CA ALA A 203 -9.41 15.05 15.18
C ALA A 203 -8.20 15.22 16.11
N ASN A 204 -8.46 15.07 17.42
CA ASN A 204 -7.39 15.03 18.41
C ASN A 204 -6.49 13.82 18.16
N LEU A 205 -5.25 13.87 18.65
CA LEU A 205 -4.29 12.76 18.55
C LEU A 205 -4.86 11.46 19.13
N PHE A 206 -5.60 11.50 20.23
CA PHE A 206 -6.26 10.31 20.81
C PHE A 206 -7.37 9.69 19.95
N ASP A 207 -7.87 10.41 18.96
CA ASP A 207 -8.98 9.97 18.11
C ASP A 207 -8.52 9.51 16.72
N ARG A 208 -7.27 9.68 16.36
CA ARG A 208 -6.70 9.30 15.08
C ARG A 208 -5.34 8.65 15.26
N LEU A 209 -4.87 7.97 14.22
CA LEU A 209 -3.52 7.44 14.21
C LEU A 209 -2.49 8.57 14.36
N ASP A 210 -1.49 8.35 15.23
CA ASP A 210 -0.35 9.26 15.41
C ASP A 210 0.93 8.51 15.87
N PRO A 211 2.11 9.18 15.85
CA PRO A 211 3.37 8.50 16.20
C PRO A 211 3.42 7.93 17.62
N SER A 212 2.62 8.44 18.57
CA SER A 212 2.65 7.99 19.96
C SER A 212 1.91 6.66 20.19
N ASP A 213 1.19 6.14 19.19
CA ASP A 213 0.37 4.95 19.32
C ASP A 213 1.18 3.63 19.33
N ALA A 214 2.42 3.63 18.87
CA ALA A 214 3.28 2.45 18.89
C ALA A 214 4.76 2.82 18.98
N LEU A 215 5.61 1.80 19.23
CA LEU A 215 7.06 1.98 19.17
C LEU A 215 7.51 2.42 17.77
N PHE A 216 6.78 2.02 16.73
CA PHE A 216 6.96 2.50 15.37
C PHE A 216 5.62 2.58 14.64
N VAL A 217 5.31 3.74 14.08
CA VAL A 217 4.12 4.00 13.25
C VAL A 217 4.58 4.45 11.88
N GLU A 218 4.06 3.81 10.84
CA GLU A 218 4.21 4.25 9.47
C GLU A 218 2.85 4.38 8.79
N ALA A 219 2.76 5.27 7.81
CA ALA A 219 1.58 5.40 6.97
C ALA A 219 1.96 5.46 5.49
N ILE A 220 1.10 4.92 4.63
CA ILE A 220 1.21 5.00 3.18
C ILE A 220 0.01 5.78 2.67
N HIS A 221 0.25 6.92 2.02
CA HIS A 221 -0.78 7.85 1.55
C HIS A 221 -0.91 7.76 0.03
N THR A 222 -2.13 7.57 -0.45
CA THR A 222 -2.43 7.43 -1.88
C THR A 222 -3.67 8.17 -2.36
N ASP A 223 -4.52 8.70 -1.45
CA ASP A 223 -5.80 9.36 -1.77
C ASP A 223 -6.10 10.54 -0.83
N SER A 224 -5.09 11.37 -0.56
CA SER A 224 -5.13 12.45 0.43
C SER A 224 -6.14 13.57 0.13
N ASP A 225 -6.59 13.70 -1.09
CA ASP A 225 -7.57 14.70 -1.55
C ASP A 225 -9.03 14.24 -1.37
N TYR A 226 -9.28 12.92 -1.30
CA TYR A 226 -10.65 12.38 -1.12
C TYR A 226 -10.81 11.59 0.20
N PHE A 227 -10.55 10.29 0.19
CA PHE A 227 -10.83 9.41 1.33
C PHE A 227 -9.68 9.31 2.32
N GLY A 228 -8.44 9.54 1.88
CA GLY A 228 -7.26 9.47 2.73
C GLY A 228 -7.02 10.75 3.55
N ILE A 229 -6.22 10.62 4.59
CA ILE A 229 -5.76 11.75 5.39
C ILE A 229 -4.58 12.45 4.71
N SER A 230 -4.60 13.79 4.68
CA SER A 230 -3.58 14.59 3.98
C SER A 230 -2.42 15.06 4.85
N ILE A 231 -2.49 14.80 6.16
CA ILE A 231 -1.44 15.15 7.12
C ILE A 231 -0.62 13.92 7.47
N PRO A 232 0.66 14.05 7.81
CA PRO A 232 1.43 12.96 8.36
C PRO A 232 0.83 12.49 9.69
N VAL A 233 0.88 11.18 9.92
CA VAL A 233 0.28 10.51 11.09
C VAL A 233 1.20 9.40 11.65
N GLY A 234 2.41 9.30 11.15
CA GLY A 234 3.39 8.31 11.55
C GLY A 234 4.74 8.90 11.97
N HIS A 235 5.65 8.04 12.37
CA HIS A 235 7.09 8.36 12.40
C HIS A 235 7.58 8.54 10.96
N VAL A 236 7.03 7.76 10.03
CA VAL A 236 7.33 7.75 8.60
C VAL A 236 6.02 7.76 7.83
N ASP A 237 5.86 8.74 6.96
CA ASP A 237 4.69 8.89 6.10
C ASP A 237 5.12 8.86 4.63
N PHE A 238 4.81 7.76 3.93
CA PHE A 238 5.12 7.59 2.52
C PHE A 238 3.98 8.16 1.66
N PHE A 239 4.29 9.15 0.83
CA PHE A 239 3.36 9.75 -0.12
C PHE A 239 3.68 9.24 -1.53
N LEU A 240 2.92 8.26 -2.01
CA LEU A 240 3.09 7.67 -3.34
C LEU A 240 2.51 8.61 -4.39
N ASN A 241 3.33 8.98 -5.39
CA ASN A 241 2.92 9.92 -6.46
C ASN A 241 2.33 11.24 -5.92
N GLY A 242 2.84 11.71 -4.78
CA GLY A 242 2.33 12.88 -4.08
C GLY A 242 1.18 12.60 -3.10
N GLY A 243 0.76 11.33 -2.98
CA GLY A 243 -0.28 10.89 -2.04
C GLY A 243 -1.71 11.24 -2.48
N MET A 244 -1.93 11.60 -3.74
CA MET A 244 -3.22 11.98 -4.30
C MET A 244 -3.60 11.07 -5.47
N ASP A 245 -3.61 11.60 -6.71
CA ASP A 245 -3.89 10.83 -7.93
C ASP A 245 -2.83 9.74 -8.18
N GLN A 246 -3.25 8.50 -8.38
CA GLN A 246 -2.33 7.40 -8.63
C GLN A 246 -2.27 7.03 -10.12
N VAL A 247 -1.07 6.74 -10.61
CA VAL A 247 -0.85 6.35 -12.01
C VAL A 247 -1.64 5.07 -12.31
N GLY A 248 -2.42 5.08 -13.40
CA GLY A 248 -3.28 3.96 -13.79
C GLY A 248 -4.70 4.00 -13.20
N CYS A 249 -4.97 4.85 -12.20
CA CYS A 249 -6.32 5.15 -11.75
C CYS A 249 -6.90 6.30 -12.60
N THR A 250 -7.48 6.00 -13.76
CA THR A 250 -7.95 7.04 -14.68
C THR A 250 -9.39 7.48 -14.38
N ARG A 251 -9.64 8.78 -14.43
CA ARG A 251 -10.99 9.31 -14.61
C ARG A 251 -11.45 8.95 -16.02
N SER A 252 -12.14 7.81 -16.20
CA SER A 252 -12.70 7.49 -17.51
C SER A 252 -13.77 8.51 -17.86
N ASN A 253 -13.51 9.35 -18.87
CA ASN A 253 -14.48 10.29 -19.43
C ASN A 253 -15.58 9.59 -20.27
N PHE A 254 -15.72 8.27 -20.18
CA PHE A 254 -16.48 7.47 -21.15
C PHE A 254 -17.61 6.61 -20.59
N ASP A 255 -18.21 6.93 -19.45
CA ASP A 255 -19.48 6.29 -19.09
C ASP A 255 -20.55 7.30 -18.68
N SER A 256 -21.13 7.92 -19.70
CA SER A 256 -22.25 8.86 -19.60
C SER A 256 -23.60 8.22 -19.20
N VAL A 257 -23.64 6.99 -18.73
CA VAL A 257 -24.90 6.29 -18.37
C VAL A 257 -25.06 6.04 -16.87
N LEU A 258 -24.01 6.17 -16.07
CA LEU A 258 -24.11 5.98 -14.62
C LEU A 258 -23.27 7.05 -13.87
N VAL A 259 -23.81 8.25 -13.78
CA VAL A 259 -23.16 9.45 -13.22
C VAL A 259 -22.66 9.31 -11.77
N TYR A 260 -23.07 8.27 -11.04
CA TYR A 260 -22.63 8.02 -9.64
C TYR A 260 -21.54 6.94 -9.47
N PHE A 261 -21.38 6.02 -10.41
CA PHE A 261 -20.46 4.89 -10.30
C PHE A 261 -19.00 5.17 -10.75
N PRO A 262 -18.74 5.99 -11.79
CA PRO A 262 -17.37 6.21 -12.28
C PRO A 262 -16.47 6.96 -11.28
N VAL A 263 -17.02 7.97 -10.60
CA VAL A 263 -16.28 8.74 -9.59
C VAL A 263 -15.92 7.88 -8.39
N TYR A 264 -16.83 7.02 -7.92
CA TYR A 264 -16.57 6.11 -6.82
C TYR A 264 -15.49 5.06 -7.17
N GLY A 265 -15.55 4.50 -8.38
CA GLY A 265 -14.54 3.54 -8.85
C GLY A 265 -13.13 4.14 -8.95
N TYR A 266 -13.02 5.39 -9.41
CA TYR A 266 -11.76 6.13 -9.49
C TYR A 266 -11.19 6.41 -8.08
N VAL A 267 -11.97 7.00 -7.21
CA VAL A 267 -11.54 7.35 -5.84
C VAL A 267 -11.19 6.09 -5.04
N ILE A 268 -11.94 4.99 -5.22
CA ILE A 268 -11.59 3.71 -4.60
C ILE A 268 -10.27 3.13 -5.15
N CYS A 269 -9.95 3.35 -6.43
CA CYS A 269 -8.68 2.90 -7.02
C CYS A 269 -7.49 3.55 -6.32
N ASP A 270 -7.49 4.88 -6.18
CA ASP A 270 -6.42 5.61 -5.49
C ASP A 270 -6.33 5.19 -4.02
N HIS A 271 -7.47 5.13 -3.33
CA HIS A 271 -7.55 4.72 -1.93
C HIS A 271 -7.01 3.30 -1.66
N MET A 272 -7.31 2.35 -2.54
CA MET A 272 -6.83 0.98 -2.42
C MET A 272 -5.39 0.78 -2.91
N ARG A 273 -4.79 1.74 -3.58
CA ARG A 273 -3.41 1.66 -4.09
C ARG A 273 -2.40 1.38 -2.98
N ALA A 274 -2.54 1.99 -1.81
CA ALA A 274 -1.67 1.77 -0.66
C ALA A 274 -1.62 0.29 -0.27
N LEU A 275 -2.77 -0.37 -0.25
CA LEU A 275 -2.87 -1.79 0.07
C LEU A 275 -2.19 -2.67 -1.00
N TYR A 276 -2.49 -2.45 -2.28
CA TYR A 276 -1.93 -3.29 -3.35
C TYR A 276 -0.42 -3.11 -3.50
N VAL A 277 0.08 -1.89 -3.30
CA VAL A 277 1.52 -1.61 -3.24
C VAL A 277 2.14 -2.35 -2.05
N TYR A 278 1.52 -2.30 -0.87
CA TYR A 278 2.03 -3.00 0.31
C TYR A 278 2.09 -4.53 0.09
N ILE A 279 1.04 -5.13 -0.47
CA ILE A 279 1.02 -6.56 -0.84
C ILE A 279 2.14 -6.89 -1.83
N SER A 280 2.35 -6.03 -2.83
CA SER A 280 3.40 -6.22 -3.84
C SER A 280 4.79 -6.23 -3.23
N VAL A 281 5.07 -5.28 -2.33
CA VAL A 281 6.35 -5.22 -1.59
C VAL A 281 6.55 -6.46 -0.73
N LEU A 282 5.51 -6.94 -0.04
CA LEU A 282 5.58 -8.17 0.77
C LEU A 282 5.90 -9.42 -0.08
N ASN A 283 5.53 -9.43 -1.34
CA ASN A 283 5.87 -10.49 -2.29
C ASN A 283 7.33 -10.41 -2.80
N GLY A 284 8.10 -9.42 -2.36
CA GLY A 284 9.52 -9.29 -2.68
C GLY A 284 9.81 -8.79 -4.10
N SER A 285 8.86 -8.11 -4.74
CA SER A 285 8.98 -7.70 -6.14
C SER A 285 10.05 -6.62 -6.35
N CYS A 286 10.10 -5.61 -5.49
CA CYS A 286 11.12 -4.56 -5.49
C CYS A 286 11.08 -3.74 -4.20
N PRO A 287 12.19 -3.13 -3.76
CA PRO A 287 12.18 -2.17 -2.66
C PRO A 287 11.56 -0.86 -3.13
N LEU A 288 10.56 -0.38 -2.42
CA LEU A 288 9.99 0.96 -2.60
C LEU A 288 10.54 1.89 -1.52
N THR A 289 11.46 2.74 -1.92
CA THR A 289 12.25 3.60 -1.02
C THR A 289 11.77 5.04 -1.13
N GLY A 290 11.48 5.66 0.00
CA GLY A 290 11.01 7.04 0.07
C GLY A 290 12.14 8.04 0.30
N ILE A 291 12.06 9.21 -0.32
CA ILE A 291 13.00 10.32 -0.17
C ILE A 291 12.38 11.40 0.72
N PRO A 292 13.04 11.84 1.81
CA PRO A 292 12.50 12.88 2.67
C PRO A 292 12.48 14.22 1.94
N CYS A 293 11.32 14.88 1.95
CA CYS A 293 11.17 16.21 1.36
C CYS A 293 10.06 17.00 2.08
N SER A 294 10.10 18.33 1.96
CA SER A 294 9.07 19.21 2.52
C SER A 294 7.70 19.01 1.85
N ASP A 295 7.72 18.91 0.51
CA ASP A 295 6.52 18.68 -0.30
C ASP A 295 6.87 17.96 -1.61
N TYR A 296 5.82 17.57 -2.33
CA TYR A 296 5.94 16.76 -3.54
C TYR A 296 6.55 17.52 -4.74
N GLU A 297 6.26 18.81 -4.88
CA GLU A 297 6.81 19.59 -5.98
C GLU A 297 8.33 19.82 -5.81
N GLU A 298 8.78 20.07 -4.57
CA GLU A 298 10.21 20.15 -4.25
C GLU A 298 10.91 18.80 -4.56
N PHE A 299 10.26 17.67 -4.24
CA PHE A 299 10.76 16.36 -4.62
C PHE A 299 10.84 16.20 -6.14
N LEU A 300 9.78 16.52 -6.88
CA LEU A 300 9.75 16.42 -8.34
C LEU A 300 10.78 17.32 -9.02
N GLN A 301 11.09 18.48 -8.41
CA GLN A 301 12.14 19.39 -8.89
C GLN A 301 13.56 18.94 -8.51
N GLY A 302 13.71 17.75 -7.90
CA GLY A 302 15.01 17.20 -7.54
C GLY A 302 15.77 18.01 -6.49
N ARG A 303 15.07 18.71 -5.60
CA ARG A 303 15.68 19.46 -4.50
C ARG A 303 15.98 18.58 -3.29
N CYS A 304 15.35 17.42 -3.22
CA CYS A 304 15.53 16.40 -2.18
C CYS A 304 15.96 15.10 -2.88
N LEU A 305 17.20 14.69 -2.73
CA LEU A 305 17.75 13.56 -3.50
C LEU A 305 18.34 12.45 -2.63
N SER A 306 18.55 12.73 -1.35
CA SER A 306 19.25 11.81 -0.45
C SER A 306 18.63 11.80 0.94
N CYS A 307 18.93 10.75 1.67
CA CYS A 307 18.56 10.58 3.07
C CYS A 307 19.78 10.79 3.95
N ASN A 308 19.57 11.30 5.17
CA ASN A 308 20.63 11.32 6.19
C ASN A 308 20.78 9.92 6.80
N GLY A 309 21.48 9.03 6.10
CA GLY A 309 21.56 7.61 6.38
C GLY A 309 20.73 6.78 5.40
N PRO A 310 20.35 5.54 5.74
CA PRO A 310 19.50 4.72 4.92
C PRO A 310 18.15 5.38 4.66
N CYS A 311 17.71 5.38 3.41
CA CYS A 311 16.35 5.82 3.07
C CYS A 311 15.32 4.79 3.54
N PRO A 312 14.20 5.22 4.12
CA PRO A 312 13.19 4.29 4.58
C PRO A 312 12.52 3.57 3.41
N THR A 313 12.22 2.31 3.65
CA THR A 313 11.64 1.40 2.65
C THR A 313 10.35 0.82 3.19
N ILE A 314 9.30 0.82 2.36
CA ILE A 314 8.02 0.18 2.66
C ILE A 314 8.25 -1.32 2.85
N GLY A 315 7.62 -1.95 3.85
CA GLY A 315 7.68 -3.39 4.09
C GLY A 315 7.86 -3.76 5.55
N LEU A 316 8.52 -4.90 5.83
CA LEU A 316 8.64 -5.44 7.18
C LEU A 316 9.97 -5.12 7.87
N LEU A 317 10.86 -4.34 7.25
CA LEU A 317 12.11 -3.93 7.90
C LEU A 317 11.81 -3.18 9.20
N LYS A 318 12.60 -3.47 10.24
CA LYS A 318 12.47 -2.78 11.52
C LYS A 318 12.60 -1.27 11.30
N ASN A 319 11.62 -0.50 11.79
CA ASN A 319 11.54 0.95 11.65
C ASN A 319 11.70 1.41 10.18
N SER A 320 11.20 0.61 9.22
CA SER A 320 11.36 0.83 7.78
C SER A 320 12.83 1.05 7.33
N GLY A 321 13.79 0.54 8.10
CA GLY A 321 15.24 0.71 7.87
C GLY A 321 15.86 1.95 8.50
N ILE A 322 15.07 2.80 9.18
CA ILE A 322 15.61 3.98 9.88
C ILE A 322 16.39 3.56 11.13
N THR A 323 17.60 4.09 11.24
CA THR A 323 18.52 3.85 12.38
C THR A 323 18.65 5.04 13.32
N ALA A 324 18.03 6.17 13.01
CA ALA A 324 18.06 7.37 13.84
C ALA A 324 17.42 7.12 15.22
N ALA A 325 17.99 7.70 16.25
CA ALA A 325 17.45 7.70 17.60
C ALA A 325 17.55 9.13 18.19
N PRO A 326 16.44 9.78 18.57
CA PRO A 326 15.06 9.27 18.47
C PRO A 326 14.60 9.09 17.01
N LEU A 327 13.54 8.31 16.81
CA LEU A 327 12.88 8.21 15.52
C LEU A 327 12.33 9.57 15.09
N PRO A 328 12.28 9.87 13.78
CA PRO A 328 11.59 11.06 13.29
C PRO A 328 10.10 10.98 13.63
N THR A 329 9.40 12.10 13.63
CA THR A 329 7.93 12.17 13.77
C THR A 329 7.37 13.02 12.67
N GLU A 330 6.25 12.58 12.08
CA GLU A 330 5.53 13.30 11.03
C GLU A 330 6.39 13.66 9.81
N GLN A 331 7.40 12.83 9.52
CA GLN A 331 8.30 13.07 8.40
C GLN A 331 7.73 12.50 7.11
N LYS A 332 7.62 13.36 6.09
CA LYS A 332 7.13 13.01 4.76
C LYS A 332 8.24 12.43 3.90
N PHE A 333 7.92 11.32 3.25
CA PHE A 333 8.78 10.67 2.28
C PHE A 333 8.01 10.49 0.96
N PHE A 334 8.61 10.91 -0.14
CA PHE A 334 8.01 10.85 -1.46
C PHE A 334 8.69 9.79 -2.31
N LEU A 335 7.89 9.09 -3.11
CA LEU A 335 8.35 8.15 -4.12
C LEU A 335 7.32 8.07 -5.25
N LEU A 336 7.81 7.69 -6.43
CA LEU A 336 6.97 7.42 -7.58
C LEU A 336 6.75 5.92 -7.73
N THR A 337 5.61 5.54 -8.30
CA THR A 337 5.26 4.16 -8.63
C THR A 337 4.77 4.07 -10.07
N THR A 338 4.77 2.86 -10.63
CA THR A 338 4.14 2.57 -11.93
C THR A 338 2.63 2.34 -11.78
N SER A 339 1.91 2.21 -12.92
CA SER A 339 0.46 2.00 -12.96
C SER A 339 0.05 0.58 -12.55
N GLU A 340 0.88 -0.40 -12.85
CA GLU A 340 0.57 -1.82 -12.74
C GLU A 340 1.46 -2.52 -11.70
N PRO A 341 0.98 -3.61 -11.07
CA PRO A 341 1.83 -4.45 -10.25
C PRO A 341 3.06 -4.94 -11.03
N PRO A 342 4.22 -5.00 -10.41
CA PRO A 342 4.51 -4.84 -8.99
C PRO A 342 4.70 -3.39 -8.50
N TYR A 343 4.31 -2.38 -9.27
CA TYR A 343 4.42 -0.94 -8.97
C TYR A 343 5.85 -0.41 -8.84
N CYS A 344 6.83 -1.18 -9.22
CA CYS A 344 8.25 -0.83 -9.18
C CYS A 344 8.54 0.31 -10.15
N ALA A 345 9.19 1.35 -9.68
CA ALA A 345 9.56 2.50 -10.48
C ALA A 345 11.07 2.75 -10.38
N ASN A 346 11.74 2.74 -11.53
CA ASN A 346 13.13 3.19 -11.63
C ASN A 346 13.13 4.72 -11.62
N GLN A 347 13.29 5.32 -10.45
CA GLN A 347 13.26 6.76 -10.27
C GLN A 347 14.61 7.37 -10.67
N VAL A 348 14.58 8.39 -11.50
CA VAL A 348 15.78 9.12 -11.91
C VAL A 348 15.58 10.62 -11.81
N LEU A 349 16.66 11.34 -11.54
CA LEU A 349 16.74 12.76 -11.74
C LEU A 349 17.25 13.04 -13.15
N LEU A 350 16.48 13.75 -13.95
CA LEU A 350 16.93 14.38 -15.18
C LEU A 350 17.30 15.82 -14.87
N GLU A 351 18.60 16.15 -14.99
CA GLU A 351 19.12 17.52 -14.86
C GLU A 351 19.58 18.01 -16.22
N VAL A 352 19.10 19.18 -16.62
CA VAL A 352 19.54 19.88 -17.82
C VAL A 352 20.11 21.25 -17.42
N ARG A 353 21.37 21.47 -17.74
CA ARG A 353 22.05 22.76 -17.56
C ARG A 353 22.21 23.44 -18.91
N VAL A 354 21.68 24.63 -19.02
CA VAL A 354 21.73 25.41 -20.25
C VAL A 354 22.55 26.69 -20.07
N ARG A 355 23.15 27.21 -21.14
CA ARG A 355 23.70 28.55 -21.12
C ARG A 355 22.56 29.54 -20.93
N ARG A 356 22.84 30.66 -20.22
CA ARG A 356 21.83 31.69 -19.98
C ARG A 356 21.15 32.11 -21.28
N MET A 357 19.83 32.06 -21.29
CA MET A 357 19.00 32.30 -22.46
C MET A 357 18.60 33.76 -22.57
N GLU A 358 18.52 34.27 -23.81
CA GLU A 358 18.02 35.63 -24.07
C GLU A 358 16.50 35.71 -24.15
N LYS A 359 15.85 34.58 -24.49
CA LYS A 359 14.39 34.44 -24.65
C LYS A 359 13.90 33.14 -24.04
N ARG A 360 12.63 33.07 -23.68
CA ARG A 360 11.99 31.82 -23.26
C ARG A 360 12.07 30.77 -24.36
N GLY A 361 12.32 29.54 -23.97
CA GLY A 361 12.40 28.39 -24.85
C GLY A 361 11.63 27.18 -24.29
N GLU A 362 11.55 26.15 -25.10
CA GLU A 362 11.03 24.85 -24.68
C GLU A 362 12.01 23.78 -25.15
N LEU A 363 12.39 22.90 -24.24
CA LEU A 363 13.26 21.77 -24.52
C LEU A 363 12.51 20.49 -24.15
N GLU A 364 12.36 19.61 -25.11
CA GLU A 364 11.82 18.25 -24.88
C GLU A 364 12.99 17.27 -24.81
N ALA A 365 13.06 16.54 -23.71
CA ALA A 365 13.97 15.42 -23.51
C ALA A 365 13.21 14.12 -23.68
N THR A 366 13.70 13.25 -24.56
CA THR A 366 13.16 11.92 -24.83
C THR A 366 14.20 10.89 -24.47
N MET A 367 13.90 10.02 -23.53
CA MET A 367 14.73 8.84 -23.18
C MET A 367 14.10 7.59 -23.77
N ARG A 368 14.91 6.75 -24.38
CA ARG A 368 14.46 5.50 -25.00
C ARG A 368 15.17 4.31 -24.37
N THR A 369 14.39 3.28 -24.21
CA THR A 369 14.85 1.90 -23.91
C THR A 369 14.35 0.99 -25.04
N ASP A 370 14.79 -0.24 -25.10
CA ASP A 370 14.37 -1.21 -26.14
C ASP A 370 12.84 -1.28 -26.32
N SER A 371 12.06 -1.10 -25.26
CA SER A 371 10.64 -1.34 -25.27
C SER A 371 9.79 -0.07 -25.17
N LEU A 372 10.30 1.01 -24.58
CA LEU A 372 9.48 2.17 -24.22
C LEU A 372 10.23 3.50 -24.43
N THR A 373 9.45 4.57 -24.47
CA THR A 373 9.95 5.94 -24.60
C THR A 373 9.32 6.83 -23.54
N THR A 374 10.17 7.57 -22.81
CA THR A 374 9.76 8.55 -21.82
C THR A 374 10.07 9.95 -22.32
N ASN A 375 9.10 10.85 -22.31
CA ASN A 375 9.24 12.24 -22.76
C ASN A 375 9.00 13.21 -21.61
N HIS A 376 9.85 14.24 -21.51
CA HIS A 376 9.63 15.34 -20.59
C HIS A 376 9.92 16.68 -21.24
N LYS A 377 9.08 17.70 -20.96
CA LYS A 377 9.27 19.07 -21.45
C LYS A 377 9.72 20.01 -20.35
N PHE A 378 10.81 20.71 -20.59
CA PHE A 378 11.25 21.83 -19.77
C PHE A 378 10.83 23.16 -20.42
N ILE A 379 10.22 24.01 -19.61
CA ILE A 379 9.99 25.41 -19.99
C ILE A 379 11.19 26.19 -19.49
N LEU A 380 12.00 26.70 -20.45
CA LEU A 380 13.23 27.43 -20.17
C LEU A 380 12.91 28.91 -20.08
N ASP A 381 13.37 29.56 -19.02
CA ASP A 381 13.26 31.02 -18.83
C ASP A 381 14.62 31.73 -19.03
N THR A 382 14.67 33.03 -18.82
CA THR A 382 15.87 33.85 -18.97
C THR A 382 16.68 33.98 -17.68
N GLU A 383 16.18 33.44 -16.57
CA GLU A 383 16.77 33.61 -15.23
C GLU A 383 17.49 32.37 -14.80
N SER A 384 16.87 31.20 -15.02
CA SER A 384 17.38 29.90 -14.61
C SER A 384 18.33 29.30 -15.63
N VAL A 385 19.36 28.64 -15.17
CA VAL A 385 20.34 27.92 -16.01
C VAL A 385 20.33 26.40 -15.72
N VAL A 386 19.64 25.95 -14.67
CA VAL A 386 19.54 24.55 -14.29
C VAL A 386 18.07 24.16 -14.14
N TYR A 387 17.68 23.13 -14.86
CA TYR A 387 16.32 22.56 -14.86
C TYR A 387 16.39 21.12 -14.42
N ARG A 388 15.53 20.74 -13.49
CA ARG A 388 15.52 19.41 -12.88
C ARG A 388 14.13 18.83 -12.89
N ARG A 389 14.04 17.50 -13.07
CA ARG A 389 12.81 16.77 -12.88
C ARG A 389 13.08 15.33 -12.45
N VAL A 390 12.38 14.89 -11.41
CA VAL A 390 12.34 13.47 -11.04
C VAL A 390 11.34 12.78 -11.95
N LEU A 391 11.76 11.69 -12.57
CA LEU A 391 10.98 10.91 -13.54
C LEU A 391 11.02 9.43 -13.19
N VAL A 392 10.08 8.68 -13.73
CA VAL A 392 10.10 7.21 -13.72
C VAL A 392 10.57 6.73 -15.08
N LEU A 393 11.58 5.85 -15.07
CA LEU A 393 11.95 5.08 -16.25
C LEU A 393 11.22 3.72 -16.22
N PRO A 394 10.84 3.22 -17.39
CA PRO A 394 10.21 1.90 -17.52
C PRO A 394 11.16 0.75 -17.18
N SER A 395 12.46 0.96 -17.35
CA SER A 395 13.55 0.00 -17.15
C SER A 395 14.65 0.60 -16.27
N PRO A 396 15.56 -0.20 -15.73
CA PRO A 396 16.75 0.28 -15.03
C PRO A 396 17.55 1.29 -15.87
N LEU A 397 18.27 2.20 -15.21
CA LEU A 397 19.04 3.24 -15.90
C LEU A 397 20.08 2.68 -16.88
N CYS A 398 20.68 1.54 -16.56
CA CYS A 398 21.64 0.86 -17.42
C CYS A 398 21.04 0.33 -18.74
N GLU A 399 19.72 0.22 -18.85
CA GLU A 399 19.01 -0.19 -20.08
C GLU A 399 18.54 1.01 -20.92
N VAL A 400 18.94 2.23 -20.58
CA VAL A 400 18.63 3.40 -21.40
C VAL A 400 19.53 3.42 -22.62
N ASP A 401 18.95 3.23 -23.82
CA ASP A 401 19.67 3.21 -25.09
C ASP A 401 20.13 4.58 -25.51
N SER A 402 19.24 5.57 -25.42
CA SER A 402 19.53 6.89 -25.92
C SER A 402 18.73 7.99 -25.23
N ILE A 403 19.32 9.19 -25.29
CA ILE A 403 18.64 10.42 -24.98
C ILE A 403 18.57 11.33 -26.20
N GLN A 404 17.41 11.91 -26.45
CA GLN A 404 17.20 12.89 -27.51
C GLN A 404 16.74 14.22 -26.90
N LEU A 405 17.33 15.32 -27.34
CA LEU A 405 16.91 16.67 -26.98
C LEU A 405 16.37 17.40 -28.21
N LYS A 406 15.21 18.03 -28.06
CA LYS A 406 14.56 18.76 -29.15
C LYS A 406 14.05 20.13 -28.69
N SER A 407 14.43 21.19 -29.39
CA SER A 407 13.80 22.49 -29.21
C SER A 407 12.41 22.49 -29.84
N THR A 408 11.34 22.65 -29.03
CA THR A 408 9.94 22.58 -29.47
C THR A 408 9.28 23.93 -29.66
N GLY A 409 10.02 25.02 -29.49
CA GLY A 409 9.53 26.39 -29.66
C GLY A 409 9.13 26.71 -31.10
N LEU A 410 7.84 26.65 -31.43
CA LEU A 410 7.33 26.92 -32.79
C LEU A 410 7.26 28.41 -33.15
N ARG A 411 7.22 29.32 -32.17
CA ARG A 411 7.01 30.73 -32.40
C ARG A 411 8.34 31.47 -32.61
N PHE A 412 8.41 32.33 -33.62
CA PHE A 412 9.63 33.05 -34.00
C PHE A 412 10.16 34.02 -32.92
N TYR A 413 9.38 34.38 -31.93
CA TYR A 413 9.81 35.17 -30.77
C TYR A 413 10.42 34.36 -29.62
N ARG A 414 10.41 33.02 -29.72
CA ARG A 414 11.07 32.13 -28.75
C ARG A 414 12.54 31.92 -29.13
N GLN A 415 13.29 31.40 -28.17
CA GLN A 415 14.67 31.02 -28.39
C GLN A 415 14.76 30.02 -29.55
N GLY A 416 15.73 30.23 -30.47
CA GLY A 416 15.99 29.32 -31.59
C GLY A 416 16.81 28.11 -31.16
N ASP A 417 18.13 28.25 -31.33
CA ASP A 417 19.09 27.23 -30.92
C ASP A 417 19.33 27.32 -29.41
N ILE A 418 19.50 26.17 -28.75
CA ILE A 418 19.71 26.06 -27.30
C ILE A 418 21.06 25.40 -27.09
N HIS A 419 21.96 26.08 -26.41
CA HIS A 419 23.21 25.48 -25.97
C HIS A 419 23.03 24.86 -24.59
N VAL A 420 23.11 23.52 -24.53
CA VAL A 420 23.01 22.71 -23.30
C VAL A 420 24.44 22.42 -22.84
N GLU A 421 24.82 22.97 -21.70
CA GLU A 421 26.13 22.75 -21.09
C GLU A 421 26.29 21.29 -20.63
N SER A 422 25.22 20.72 -20.05
CA SER A 422 25.18 19.32 -19.69
C SER A 422 23.75 18.81 -19.60
N VAL A 423 23.54 17.53 -19.90
CA VAL A 423 22.37 16.74 -19.55
C VAL A 423 22.83 15.52 -18.78
N CYS A 424 22.25 15.32 -17.60
CA CYS A 424 22.60 14.21 -16.72
C CYS A 424 21.35 13.44 -16.30
N ILE A 425 21.45 12.12 -16.25
CA ILE A 425 20.44 11.22 -15.68
C ILE A 425 21.09 10.53 -14.48
N THR A 426 20.49 10.66 -13.31
CA THR A 426 21.03 10.10 -12.04
C THR A 426 19.96 9.25 -11.36
N PRO A 427 20.27 8.01 -10.91
CA PRO A 427 19.31 7.20 -10.18
C PRO A 427 18.95 7.84 -8.82
N ILE A 428 17.74 7.58 -8.32
CA ILE A 428 17.27 8.04 -7.01
C ILE A 428 16.83 6.82 -6.18
N PRO A 429 17.27 6.71 -4.92
CA PRO A 429 18.21 7.56 -4.21
C PRO A 429 19.60 7.52 -4.83
N ALA A 430 20.26 8.67 -4.90
CA ALA A 430 21.62 8.74 -5.41
C ALA A 430 22.58 8.02 -4.45
N ALA A 431 23.06 6.85 -4.84
CA ALA A 431 24.01 6.09 -4.03
C ALA A 431 25.44 6.62 -4.20
N ARG A 432 25.82 7.03 -5.43
CA ARG A 432 27.14 7.59 -5.74
C ARG A 432 27.06 8.61 -6.87
N PRO A 433 27.86 9.71 -6.84
CA PRO A 433 27.92 10.65 -7.96
C PRO A 433 28.36 10.04 -9.29
N GLU A 434 29.09 8.92 -9.23
CA GLU A 434 29.65 8.21 -10.39
C GLU A 434 28.59 7.43 -11.20
N GLU A 435 27.40 7.25 -10.65
CA GLU A 435 26.29 6.58 -11.33
C GLU A 435 25.53 7.50 -12.31
N ALA A 436 25.88 8.78 -12.37
CA ALA A 436 25.24 9.73 -13.26
C ALA A 436 25.73 9.55 -14.70
N MET A 437 24.80 9.36 -15.63
CA MET A 437 25.07 9.37 -17.07
C MET A 437 24.96 10.79 -17.59
N CYS A 438 26.10 11.42 -17.91
CA CYS A 438 26.14 12.82 -18.34
C CYS A 438 26.71 12.99 -19.76
N VAL A 439 26.11 13.90 -20.53
CA VAL A 439 26.64 14.37 -21.81
C VAL A 439 26.79 15.89 -21.75
N ASN A 440 27.91 16.43 -22.24
CA ASN A 440 28.27 17.80 -22.13
C ASN A 440 28.41 18.48 -23.51
N ASN A 441 28.30 19.82 -23.54
CA ASN A 441 28.53 20.69 -24.72
C ASN A 441 27.65 20.31 -25.92
N ILE A 442 26.36 20.44 -25.77
CA ILE A 442 25.34 20.03 -26.74
C ILE A 442 24.72 21.28 -27.39
N ASP A 443 24.72 21.34 -28.70
CA ASP A 443 24.00 22.36 -29.47
C ASP A 443 22.70 21.78 -30.04
N VAL A 444 21.57 22.12 -29.42
CA VAL A 444 20.24 21.75 -29.89
C VAL A 444 19.74 22.75 -30.88
N ARG A 445 19.85 22.44 -32.17
CA ARG A 445 19.39 23.31 -33.26
C ARG A 445 17.88 23.32 -33.38
N ARG A 446 17.30 24.44 -33.67
CA ARG A 446 15.87 24.56 -33.91
C ARG A 446 15.44 23.65 -35.07
N GLY A 447 14.42 22.82 -34.82
CA GLY A 447 13.84 21.92 -35.85
C GLY A 447 14.62 20.62 -36.08
N THR A 448 15.83 20.48 -35.55
CA THR A 448 16.64 19.29 -35.67
C THR A 448 16.90 18.71 -34.28
N PRO A 449 16.37 17.51 -33.95
CA PRO A 449 16.69 16.88 -32.68
C PRO A 449 18.17 16.53 -32.62
N TRP A 450 18.75 16.68 -31.43
CA TRP A 450 20.05 16.12 -31.09
C TRP A 450 19.83 14.81 -30.37
N SER A 451 20.65 13.78 -30.59
CA SER A 451 20.59 12.50 -29.90
C SER A 451 21.97 11.97 -29.52
N HIS A 452 22.00 11.21 -28.46
CA HIS A 452 23.17 10.51 -27.96
C HIS A 452 22.78 9.10 -27.56
N ASP A 453 23.55 8.12 -28.04
CA ASP A 453 23.36 6.73 -27.70
C ASP A 453 24.31 6.37 -26.55
N TYR A 454 23.78 5.71 -25.52
CA TYR A 454 24.55 5.23 -24.39
C TYR A 454 25.06 3.80 -24.66
N VAL A 455 26.23 3.51 -24.14
CA VAL A 455 26.70 2.12 -24.11
C VAL A 455 26.09 1.44 -22.90
N GLN A 456 25.23 0.47 -23.13
CA GLN A 456 24.60 -0.30 -22.06
C GLN A 456 25.64 -1.10 -21.27
N VAL A 457 25.72 -0.87 -19.97
CA VAL A 457 26.57 -1.64 -19.06
C VAL A 457 25.71 -2.01 -17.85
N CYS A 458 24.80 -2.97 -18.04
CA CYS A 458 24.17 -3.63 -16.91
C CYS A 458 25.11 -4.75 -16.45
N GLU A 459 25.74 -4.57 -15.29
CA GLU A 459 26.41 -5.69 -14.60
C GLU A 459 25.31 -6.59 -14.04
N ASP A 460 25.35 -7.87 -14.38
CA ASP A 460 24.47 -8.90 -13.78
C ASP A 460 24.79 -8.99 -12.29
N TYR A 461 23.87 -8.49 -11.44
CA TYR A 461 23.92 -8.65 -9.99
C TYR A 461 23.03 -9.80 -9.55
#